data_0221bf13da4f8b70576c79cb68fb1cd7
#
_entry.id   0221bf13da4f8b70576c79cb68fb1cd7
#
_cell.length_a   1.000
_cell.length_b   1.000
_cell.length_c   1.000
_cell.angle_alpha   90.00
_cell.angle_beta   90.00
_cell.angle_gamma   90.00
#
_symmetry.space_group_name_H-M   'P 1'
#
loop_
_entity.id
_entity.type
_entity.pdbx_description
1 polymer ?
#
loop_
_entity_poly.entity_id
_entity_poly.type
_entity_poly.pdbx_seq_one_letter_code
_entity_poly.pdbx_strand_id
1 'polypeptide(L)' 'MELQIQDLVSSIRKDGIEAANAEAEAIISEAKKKAETIVADAKAEAKSVQEASEKEIGILKESAAISAEQAKRDAMLAFK' A
#
# COMPACT_ATOMS: atom_id res chain seq x y z
N MET A 1 57.55 17.31 -0.51
CA MET A 1 56.92 16.60 0.61
C MET A 1 55.51 17.13 0.93
N GLU A 2 55.31 18.44 0.96
CA GLU A 2 53.98 19.01 1.18
C GLU A 2 52.97 18.60 0.10
N LEU A 3 53.39 18.53 -1.16
CA LEU A 3 52.54 18.12 -2.28
C LEU A 3 52.01 16.69 -2.11
N GLN A 4 52.83 15.80 -1.56
CA GLN A 4 52.45 14.41 -1.31
C GLN A 4 51.39 14.30 -0.21
N ILE A 5 51.52 15.13 0.83
CA ILE A 5 50.55 15.16 1.93
C ILE A 5 49.20 15.71 1.45
N GLN A 6 49.22 16.79 0.64
CA GLN A 6 48.03 17.38 0.07
C GLN A 6 47.31 16.42 -0.89
N ASP A 7 48.09 15.70 -1.70
CA ASP A 7 47.55 14.68 -2.61
C ASP A 7 46.90 13.55 -1.82
N LEU A 8 47.53 13.11 -0.73
CA LEU A 8 46.98 12.07 0.13
C LEU A 8 45.67 12.53 0.78
N VAL A 9 45.64 13.74 1.32
CA VAL A 9 44.42 14.32 1.92
C VAL A 9 43.31 14.46 0.90
N SER A 10 43.64 14.95 -0.31
CA SER A 10 42.66 15.06 -1.39
C SER A 10 42.09 13.72 -1.80
N SER A 11 42.93 12.69 -1.89
CA SER A 11 42.54 11.34 -2.22
C SER A 11 41.60 10.76 -1.15
N ILE A 12 41.93 10.93 0.12
CA ILE A 12 41.12 10.47 1.25
C ILE A 12 39.73 11.16 1.24
N ARG A 13 39.67 12.47 0.99
CA ARG A 13 38.44 13.22 0.89
C ARG A 13 37.58 12.73 -0.27
N LYS A 14 38.19 12.54 -1.43
CA LYS A 14 37.50 12.06 -2.63
C LYS A 14 36.91 10.69 -2.39
N ASP A 15 37.68 9.76 -1.85
CA ASP A 15 37.23 8.41 -1.56
C ASP A 15 36.09 8.41 -0.53
N GLY A 16 36.21 9.27 0.50
CA GLY A 16 35.19 9.43 1.52
C GLY A 16 33.87 9.97 0.95
N ILE A 17 33.97 10.99 0.07
CA ILE A 17 32.79 11.57 -0.58
C ILE A 17 32.12 10.54 -1.51
N GLU A 18 32.90 9.83 -2.30
CA GLU A 18 32.36 8.79 -3.19
C GLU A 18 31.68 7.67 -2.41
N ALA A 19 32.29 7.23 -1.31
CA ALA A 19 31.70 6.21 -0.45
C ALA A 19 30.39 6.71 0.18
N ALA A 20 30.37 7.95 0.66
CA ALA A 20 29.17 8.55 1.26
C ALA A 20 28.06 8.69 0.23
N ASN A 21 28.39 9.11 -0.99
CA ASN A 21 27.42 9.25 -2.07
C ASN A 21 26.84 7.89 -2.48
N ALA A 22 27.69 6.85 -2.57
CA ALA A 22 27.24 5.50 -2.89
C ALA A 22 26.30 4.96 -1.80
N GLU A 23 26.62 5.20 -0.54
CA GLU A 23 25.76 4.80 0.57
C GLU A 23 24.44 5.55 0.56
N ALA A 24 24.47 6.86 0.30
CA ALA A 24 23.26 7.67 0.20
C ALA A 24 22.35 7.18 -0.94
N GLU A 25 22.92 6.88 -2.10
CA GLU A 25 22.17 6.34 -3.23
C GLU A 25 21.53 4.99 -2.91
N ALA A 26 22.26 4.12 -2.21
CA ALA A 26 21.76 2.82 -1.79
C ALA A 26 20.60 2.98 -0.81
N ILE A 27 20.69 3.88 0.15
CA ILE A 27 19.62 4.18 1.12
C ILE A 27 18.39 4.71 0.41
N ILE A 28 18.57 5.66 -0.51
CA ILE A 28 17.45 6.25 -1.27
C ILE A 28 16.78 5.19 -2.14
N SER A 29 17.56 4.37 -2.83
CA SER A 29 17.03 3.30 -3.67
C SER A 29 16.21 2.30 -2.85
N GLU A 30 16.72 1.89 -1.70
CA GLU A 30 16.00 0.98 -0.81
C GLU A 30 14.73 1.62 -0.25
N ALA A 31 14.80 2.90 0.13
CA ALA A 31 13.64 3.63 0.62
C ALA A 31 12.55 3.74 -0.45
N LYS A 32 12.92 3.98 -1.70
CA LYS A 32 11.97 4.02 -2.82
C LYS A 32 11.29 2.67 -3.03
N LYS A 33 12.06 1.59 -2.96
CA LYS A 33 11.50 0.23 -3.08
C LYS A 33 10.51 -0.07 -1.97
N LYS A 34 10.84 0.30 -0.75
CA LYS A 34 9.95 0.13 0.41
C LYS A 34 8.67 0.95 0.23
N ALA A 35 8.81 2.20 -0.23
CA ALA A 35 7.66 3.07 -0.49
C ALA A 35 6.74 2.48 -1.56
N GLU A 36 7.30 1.96 -2.65
CA GLU A 36 6.54 1.31 -3.71
C GLU A 36 5.78 0.08 -3.19
N THR A 37 6.44 -0.73 -2.36
CA THR A 37 5.83 -1.90 -1.73
C THR A 37 4.69 -1.50 -0.81
N ILE A 38 4.88 -0.47 0.02
CA ILE A 38 3.85 0.03 0.93
C ILE A 38 2.63 0.51 0.14
N VAL A 39 2.84 1.27 -0.93
CA VAL A 39 1.75 1.77 -1.78
C VAL A 39 1.04 0.62 -2.48
N ALA A 40 1.78 -0.34 -3.03
CA ALA A 40 1.20 -1.51 -3.69
C ALA A 40 0.37 -2.35 -2.72
N ASP A 41 0.88 -2.58 -1.52
CA ASP A 41 0.15 -3.34 -0.48
C ASP A 41 -1.11 -2.60 -0.03
N ALA A 42 -1.02 -1.27 0.15
CA ALA A 42 -2.17 -0.45 0.51
C ALA A 42 -3.26 -0.48 -0.56
N LYS A 43 -2.88 -0.42 -1.83
CA LYS A 43 -3.83 -0.52 -2.96
C LYS A 43 -4.49 -1.89 -3.02
N ALA A 44 -3.70 -2.96 -2.80
CA ALA A 44 -4.23 -4.32 -2.79
C ALA A 44 -5.21 -4.52 -1.64
N GLU A 45 -4.89 -4.00 -0.46
CA GLU A 45 -5.77 -4.07 0.70
C GLU A 45 -7.05 -3.28 0.48
N ALA A 46 -6.95 -2.06 -0.06
CA ALA A 46 -8.10 -1.23 -0.37
C ALA A 46 -9.04 -1.93 -1.37
N LYS A 47 -8.49 -2.55 -2.40
CA LYS A 47 -9.26 -3.32 -3.38
C LYS A 47 -9.95 -4.51 -2.73
N SER A 48 -9.24 -5.25 -1.88
CA SER A 48 -9.79 -6.39 -1.15
C SER A 48 -10.95 -5.97 -0.25
N VAL A 49 -10.80 -4.88 0.49
CA VAL A 49 -11.86 -4.33 1.35
C VAL A 49 -13.05 -3.89 0.52
N GLN A 50 -12.82 -3.22 -0.60
CA GLN A 50 -13.89 -2.79 -1.51
C GLN A 50 -14.66 -3.98 -2.07
N GLU A 51 -13.99 -5.02 -2.54
CA GLU A 51 -14.62 -6.22 -3.06
C GLU A 51 -15.43 -6.95 -1.98
N ALA A 52 -14.90 -7.06 -0.78
CA ALA A 52 -15.60 -7.66 0.35
C ALA A 52 -16.84 -6.86 0.72
N SER A 53 -16.74 -5.53 0.73
CA SER A 53 -17.87 -4.62 1.00
C SER A 53 -18.96 -4.73 -0.06
N GLU A 54 -18.61 -4.77 -1.34
CA GLU A 54 -19.54 -4.93 -2.44
C GLU A 54 -20.30 -6.27 -2.34
N LYS A 55 -19.58 -7.33 -2.00
CA LYS A 55 -20.17 -8.65 -1.79
C LYS A 55 -21.16 -8.63 -0.64
N GLU A 56 -20.79 -8.02 0.48
CA GLU A 56 -21.65 -7.90 1.65
C GLU A 56 -22.91 -7.10 1.34
N ILE A 57 -22.78 -5.98 0.61
CA ILE A 57 -23.91 -5.17 0.18
C ILE A 57 -24.85 -6.00 -0.71
N GLY A 58 -24.29 -6.78 -1.63
CA GLY A 58 -25.08 -7.67 -2.47
C GLY A 58 -25.89 -8.68 -1.67
N ILE A 59 -25.28 -9.29 -0.67
CA ILE A 59 -25.94 -10.24 0.23
C ILE A 59 -27.05 -9.56 1.03
N LEU A 60 -26.80 -8.35 1.54
CA LEU A 60 -27.79 -7.59 2.29
C LEU A 60 -28.99 -7.20 1.42
N LYS A 61 -28.76 -6.78 0.18
CA LYS A 61 -29.83 -6.45 -0.76
C LYS A 61 -30.68 -7.66 -1.08
N GLU A 62 -30.06 -8.79 -1.33
CA GLU A 62 -30.76 -10.04 -1.60
C GLU A 62 -31.59 -10.47 -0.39
N SER A 63 -30.99 -10.42 0.78
CA SER A 63 -31.67 -10.77 2.04
C SER A 63 -32.87 -9.83 2.31
N ALA A 64 -32.72 -8.54 2.08
CA ALA A 64 -33.79 -7.56 2.23
C ALA A 64 -34.94 -7.83 1.25
N ALA A 65 -34.64 -8.18 0.00
CA ALA A 65 -35.62 -8.52 -1.00
C ALA A 65 -36.43 -9.77 -0.61
N ILE A 66 -35.75 -10.79 -0.11
CA ILE A 66 -36.38 -12.02 0.37
C ILE A 66 -37.30 -11.72 1.57
N SER A 67 -36.81 -10.91 2.53
CA SER A 67 -37.61 -10.53 3.70
C SER A 67 -38.85 -9.73 3.31
N ALA A 68 -38.70 -8.80 2.36
CA ALA A 68 -39.85 -8.01 1.87
C ALA A 68 -40.91 -8.90 1.18
N GLU A 69 -40.45 -9.87 0.39
CA GLU A 69 -41.35 -10.82 -0.29
C GLU A 69 -42.08 -11.68 0.73
N GLN A 70 -41.41 -12.15 1.75
CA GLN A 70 -42.01 -12.93 2.83
C GLN A 70 -43.03 -12.11 3.63
N ALA A 71 -42.71 -10.87 3.97
CA ALA A 71 -43.64 -9.97 4.67
C ALA A 71 -44.92 -9.74 3.84
N LYS A 72 -44.78 -9.60 2.53
CA LYS A 72 -45.88 -9.46 1.61
C LYS A 72 -46.80 -10.69 1.62
N ARG A 73 -46.23 -11.89 1.56
CA ARG A 73 -46.99 -13.14 1.63
C ARG A 73 -47.72 -13.27 2.95
N ASP A 74 -47.03 -12.97 4.06
CA ASP A 74 -47.62 -13.04 5.39
C ASP A 74 -48.82 -12.09 5.52
N ALA A 75 -48.67 -10.88 5.01
CA ALA A 75 -49.77 -9.91 4.99
C ALA A 75 -50.96 -10.39 4.16
N MET A 76 -50.70 -10.97 3.00
CA MET A 76 -51.78 -11.52 2.14
C MET A 76 -52.51 -12.68 2.80
N LEU A 77 -51.77 -13.55 3.49
CA LEU A 77 -52.38 -14.66 4.22
C LEU A 77 -53.21 -14.20 5.42
N ALA A 78 -52.79 -13.11 6.07
CA ALA A 78 -53.51 -12.56 7.20
C ALA A 78 -54.88 -11.97 6.83
N PHE A 79 -55.06 -11.60 5.57
CA PHE A 79 -56.33 -11.04 5.08
C PHE A 79 -57.36 -12.08 4.60
N LYS A 80 -57.05 -13.32 4.75
CA LYS A 80 -58.03 -14.38 4.50
C LYS A 80 -58.89 -14.59 5.69
#